data_d1334316c1b5df317d57f01464bd0fed
#
_entry.id   d1334316c1b5df317d57f01464bd0fed
#
_cell.length_a   1.000
_cell.length_b   1.000
_cell.length_c   1.000
_cell.angle_alpha   90.00
_cell.angle_beta   90.00
_cell.angle_gamma   90.00
#
_symmetry.space_group_name_H-M   'P 1'
#
loop_
_entity.id
_entity.type
_entity.pdbx_description
1 polymer ?
#
loop_
_entity_poly.entity_id
_entity_poly.type
_entity_poly.pdbx_seq_one_letter_code
_entity_poly.pdbx_strand_id
1 'polypeptide(L)'
;MATQHKESSMKRNILIGLLLAFTMMLITACGSTGNDASKFEGTWIAYDKNNGVAELTIESLDKQAIVSMTTYKYKALMDGSSSGLIDAQILSKTGETATVHEDYLLQKNNGAMYSIIGNVTNNRINLSKDNTTMSILYNEKDNTLLIENIVFRKKSDDNSIQKYLPEMQEMLKSASIEKNKEYMKNRMNQPTIQFDFTFDDSILDNVQ
;
A
#
# COMPACT_ATOMS: atom_id res chain seq x y z
N MET A 1 43.57 30.56 49.54
CA MET A 1 42.22 30.02 49.89
C MET A 1 41.23 29.94 48.68
N ALA A 2 41.68 29.96 47.44
CA ALA A 2 40.81 30.01 46.25
C ALA A 2 40.67 28.66 45.48
N THR A 3 41.44 27.64 45.86
CA THR A 3 41.49 26.36 45.11
C THR A 3 40.45 25.32 45.56
N GLN A 4 39.97 25.36 46.78
CA GLN A 4 38.95 24.37 47.25
C GLN A 4 37.54 24.55 46.70
N HIS A 5 37.17 25.79 46.36
CA HIS A 5 35.80 26.09 45.85
C HIS A 5 35.60 25.62 44.42
N LYS A 6 36.63 25.51 43.60
CA LYS A 6 36.54 25.10 42.18
C LYS A 6 36.39 23.59 42.02
N GLU A 7 37.02 22.82 42.89
CA GLU A 7 36.93 21.32 42.87
C GLU A 7 35.55 20.80 43.28
N SER A 8 34.95 21.44 44.30
CA SER A 8 33.61 21.10 44.76
C SER A 8 32.52 21.35 43.71
N SER A 9 32.66 22.44 42.95
CA SER A 9 31.71 22.79 41.87
C SER A 9 31.82 21.82 40.71
N MET A 10 33.02 21.40 40.34
CA MET A 10 33.24 20.45 39.22
C MET A 10 32.72 19.04 39.56
N LYS A 11 32.92 18.56 40.77
CA LYS A 11 32.41 17.27 41.25
C LYS A 11 30.87 17.27 41.29
N ARG A 12 30.22 18.36 41.67
CA ARG A 12 28.78 18.53 41.73
C ARG A 12 28.17 18.53 40.32
N ASN A 13 28.78 19.21 39.36
CA ASN A 13 28.30 19.25 37.99
C ASN A 13 28.45 17.89 37.26
N ILE A 14 29.52 17.15 37.57
CA ILE A 14 29.70 15.78 37.06
C ILE A 14 28.64 14.84 37.64
N LEU A 15 28.32 14.96 38.92
CA LEU A 15 27.31 14.15 39.58
C LEU A 15 25.89 14.41 39.01
N ILE A 16 25.56 15.67 38.75
CA ILE A 16 24.28 16.08 38.15
C ILE A 16 24.21 15.60 36.70
N GLY A 17 25.28 15.69 35.92
CA GLY A 17 25.36 15.18 34.56
C GLY A 17 25.17 13.64 34.49
N LEU A 18 25.77 12.91 35.44
CA LEU A 18 25.65 11.45 35.54
C LEU A 18 24.22 11.04 35.97
N LEU A 19 23.59 11.81 36.86
CA LEU A 19 22.20 11.54 37.30
C LEU A 19 21.21 11.79 36.17
N LEU A 20 21.41 12.86 35.36
CA LEU A 20 20.59 13.14 34.18
C LEU A 20 20.74 12.08 33.08
N ALA A 21 21.97 11.57 32.86
CA ALA A 21 22.21 10.49 31.91
C ALA A 21 21.56 9.17 32.38
N PHE A 22 21.56 8.90 33.69
CA PHE A 22 20.92 7.71 34.25
C PHE A 22 19.39 7.77 34.21
N THR A 23 18.81 8.97 34.39
CA THR A 23 17.36 9.15 34.26
C THR A 23 16.89 9.02 32.78
N MET A 24 17.69 9.45 31.79
CA MET A 24 17.37 9.22 30.39
C MET A 24 17.46 7.73 30.00
N MET A 25 18.36 6.95 30.59
CA MET A 25 18.44 5.48 30.37
C MET A 25 17.27 4.73 31.02
N LEU A 26 16.69 5.24 32.10
CA LEU A 26 15.53 4.61 32.75
C LEU A 26 14.22 4.82 32.00
N ILE A 27 14.12 5.88 31.18
CA ILE A 27 12.92 6.14 30.34
C ILE A 27 12.88 5.18 29.14
N THR A 28 14.06 4.69 28.66
CA THR A 28 14.11 3.69 27.59
C THR A 28 13.98 2.25 28.09
N ALA A 29 14.03 2.02 29.41
CA ALA A 29 13.88 0.70 30.03
C ALA A 29 12.44 0.42 30.51
N CYS A 30 11.47 1.28 30.18
CA CYS A 30 10.06 0.89 30.29
C CYS A 30 9.82 -0.12 29.16
N GLY A 31 10.09 -1.41 29.49
CA GLY A 31 9.85 -2.54 28.61
C GLY A 31 8.43 -2.40 28.06
N SER A 32 8.29 -2.34 26.74
CA SER A 32 7.00 -2.41 26.08
C SER A 32 6.27 -3.63 26.66
N THR A 33 5.28 -3.38 27.51
CA THR A 33 4.35 -4.45 27.86
C THR A 33 3.85 -4.95 26.51
N GLY A 34 3.88 -6.25 26.25
CA GLY A 34 3.65 -6.86 24.93
C GLY A 34 2.36 -6.48 24.17
N ASN A 35 1.66 -5.46 24.64
CA ASN A 35 0.42 -4.91 24.09
C ASN A 35 0.59 -3.48 23.52
N ASP A 36 1.82 -3.03 23.30
CA ASP A 36 2.09 -1.72 22.69
C ASP A 36 1.68 -1.71 21.22
N ALA A 37 0.74 -0.81 20.87
CA ALA A 37 0.24 -0.63 19.52
C ALA A 37 1.19 0.20 18.64
N SER A 38 2.15 0.93 19.23
CA SER A 38 3.00 1.89 18.51
C SER A 38 3.85 1.24 17.40
N LYS A 39 4.23 -0.02 17.55
CA LYS A 39 5.00 -0.76 16.54
C LYS A 39 4.24 -0.99 15.22
N PHE A 40 2.92 -0.97 15.28
CA PHE A 40 2.06 -1.10 14.10
C PHE A 40 1.79 0.24 13.42
N GLU A 41 1.97 1.36 14.13
CA GLU A 41 1.58 2.69 13.72
C GLU A 41 2.18 3.10 12.37
N GLY A 42 1.38 3.81 11.58
CA GLY A 42 1.74 4.42 10.30
C GLY A 42 1.09 3.75 9.11
N THR A 43 1.64 4.02 7.93
CA THR A 43 1.10 3.55 6.66
C THR A 43 1.96 2.43 6.09
N TRP A 44 1.30 1.39 5.61
CA TRP A 44 1.90 0.18 5.07
C TRP A 44 1.31 -0.13 3.71
N ILE A 45 2.13 -0.66 2.79
CA ILE A 45 1.71 -0.95 1.42
C ILE A 45 1.97 -2.41 1.09
N ALA A 46 1.01 -3.03 0.41
CA ALA A 46 1.14 -4.30 -0.26
C ALA A 46 0.68 -4.19 -1.71
N TYR A 47 1.29 -4.96 -2.57
CA TYR A 47 0.89 -5.13 -3.95
C TYR A 47 0.57 -6.59 -4.24
N ASP A 48 -0.55 -6.83 -4.85
CA ASP A 48 -0.98 -8.12 -5.37
C ASP A 48 -1.44 -7.98 -6.80
N LYS A 49 -0.95 -8.86 -7.69
CA LYS A 49 -1.22 -8.76 -9.13
C LYS A 49 -2.71 -8.77 -9.48
N ASN A 50 -3.53 -9.49 -8.73
CA ASN A 50 -4.96 -9.62 -9.01
C ASN A 50 -5.79 -8.51 -8.35
N ASN A 51 -5.31 -8.00 -7.22
CA ASN A 51 -6.07 -7.10 -6.34
C ASN A 51 -5.58 -5.65 -6.40
N GLY A 52 -4.43 -5.38 -7.04
CA GLY A 52 -3.83 -4.06 -7.11
C GLY A 52 -3.03 -3.71 -5.87
N VAL A 53 -2.95 -2.42 -5.53
CA VAL A 53 -2.22 -1.93 -4.37
C VAL A 53 -3.18 -1.75 -3.20
N ALA A 54 -2.81 -2.29 -2.03
CA ALA A 54 -3.49 -2.04 -0.78
C ALA A 54 -2.63 -1.14 0.11
N GLU A 55 -3.22 -0.07 0.62
CA GLU A 55 -2.65 0.83 1.62
C GLU A 55 -3.38 0.63 2.95
N LEU A 56 -2.62 0.29 3.99
CA LEU A 56 -3.12 0.05 5.33
C LEU A 56 -2.58 1.15 6.24
N THR A 57 -3.47 1.95 6.82
CA THR A 57 -3.13 2.97 7.82
C THR A 57 -3.54 2.48 9.20
N ILE A 58 -2.61 2.56 10.14
CA ILE A 58 -2.82 2.14 11.53
C ILE A 58 -2.45 3.30 12.44
N GLU A 59 -3.40 3.70 13.28
CA GLU A 59 -3.25 4.70 14.34
C GLU A 59 -3.31 4.00 15.68
N SER A 60 -2.31 4.23 16.54
CA SER A 60 -2.23 3.61 17.85
C SER A 60 -3.11 4.34 18.88
N LEU A 61 -3.81 3.56 19.72
CA LEU A 61 -4.63 4.02 20.81
C LEU A 61 -4.34 3.16 22.07
N ASP A 62 -3.20 3.39 22.72
CA ASP A 62 -2.73 2.59 23.86
C ASP A 62 -2.68 1.08 23.51
N LYS A 63 -3.63 0.30 24.01
CA LYS A 63 -3.75 -1.16 23.75
C LYS A 63 -4.66 -1.51 22.58
N GLN A 64 -5.09 -0.52 21.85
CA GLN A 64 -5.94 -0.65 20.67
C GLN A 64 -5.30 0.05 19.47
N ALA A 65 -5.82 -0.22 18.30
CA ALA A 65 -5.44 0.48 17.09
C ALA A 65 -6.67 0.73 16.21
N ILE A 66 -6.72 1.88 15.57
CA ILE A 66 -7.66 2.15 14.48
C ILE A 66 -6.99 1.71 13.18
N VAL A 67 -7.65 0.84 12.45
CA VAL A 67 -7.15 0.26 11.20
C VAL A 67 -8.04 0.68 10.04
N SER A 68 -7.42 1.26 9.02
CA SER A 68 -8.10 1.64 7.79
C SER A 68 -7.34 1.09 6.59
N MET A 69 -8.04 0.38 5.71
CA MET A 69 -7.47 -0.12 4.46
C MET A 69 -8.12 0.55 3.26
N THR A 70 -7.28 0.98 2.35
CA THR A 70 -7.67 1.54 1.06
C THR A 70 -7.04 0.71 -0.05
N THR A 71 -7.76 0.46 -1.13
CA THR A 71 -7.24 -0.27 -2.28
C THR A 71 -7.25 0.61 -3.53
N TYR A 72 -6.24 0.44 -4.35
CA TYR A 72 -6.08 1.14 -5.63
C TYR A 72 -6.02 0.12 -6.75
N LYS A 73 -6.92 0.26 -7.70
CA LYS A 73 -7.03 -0.65 -8.84
C LYS A 73 -7.51 0.12 -10.08
N TYR A 74 -6.93 -0.19 -11.22
CA TYR A 74 -7.45 0.33 -12.48
C TYR A 74 -8.78 -0.31 -12.84
N LYS A 75 -9.69 0.52 -13.32
CA LYS A 75 -10.95 0.10 -13.92
C LYS A 75 -10.98 0.61 -15.36
N ALA A 76 -11.30 -0.30 -16.29
CA ALA A 76 -11.56 0.09 -17.67
C ALA A 76 -12.75 1.05 -17.73
N LEU A 77 -12.57 2.17 -18.37
CA LEU A 77 -13.65 3.06 -18.74
C LEU A 77 -14.32 2.44 -19.96
N MET A 78 -15.42 1.76 -19.76
CA MET A 78 -16.30 1.42 -20.86
C MET A 78 -17.03 2.71 -21.26
N ASP A 79 -16.43 3.48 -22.13
CA ASP A 79 -17.26 4.31 -22.98
C ASP A 79 -17.98 3.33 -23.91
N GLY A 80 -19.22 3.39 -24.15
CA GLY A 80 -20.02 2.41 -24.91
C GLY A 80 -19.49 1.99 -26.28
N SER A 81 -18.22 2.23 -26.57
CA SER A 81 -17.48 1.77 -27.73
C SER A 81 -16.84 0.40 -27.44
N SER A 82 -17.65 -0.65 -27.41
CA SER A 82 -17.26 -1.91 -28.02
C SER A 82 -16.80 -1.69 -29.49
N SER A 83 -16.61 -0.43 -29.88
CA SER A 83 -16.25 0.04 -31.23
C SER A 83 -14.92 -0.58 -31.68
N GLY A 84 -13.93 -0.72 -30.81
CA GLY A 84 -12.65 -1.30 -31.21
C GLY A 84 -12.78 -2.71 -31.77
N LEU A 85 -13.55 -3.60 -31.14
CA LEU A 85 -13.80 -4.92 -31.68
C LEU A 85 -14.77 -4.90 -32.87
N ILE A 86 -15.76 -4.01 -32.84
CA ILE A 86 -16.71 -3.84 -33.97
C ILE A 86 -15.99 -3.23 -35.15
N ASP A 87 -15.15 -2.22 -34.94
CA ASP A 87 -14.35 -1.58 -35.99
C ASP A 87 -13.31 -2.56 -36.57
N ALA A 88 -12.65 -3.37 -35.74
CA ALA A 88 -11.81 -4.46 -36.19
C ALA A 88 -12.57 -5.50 -37.03
N GLN A 89 -13.85 -5.74 -36.75
CA GLN A 89 -14.70 -6.60 -37.59
C GLN A 89 -15.05 -5.98 -38.94
N ILE A 90 -15.29 -4.69 -38.97
CA ILE A 90 -15.59 -3.95 -40.20
C ILE A 90 -14.32 -3.87 -41.06
N LEU A 91 -13.20 -3.48 -40.46
CA LEU A 91 -11.90 -3.31 -41.14
C LEU A 91 -11.30 -4.65 -41.62
N SER A 92 -11.62 -5.76 -40.96
CA SER A 92 -11.16 -7.09 -41.40
C SER A 92 -11.62 -7.48 -42.81
N LYS A 93 -12.64 -6.82 -43.34
CA LYS A 93 -13.12 -7.00 -44.72
C LYS A 93 -12.31 -6.18 -45.74
N THR A 94 -11.65 -5.14 -45.30
CA THR A 94 -10.93 -4.17 -46.15
C THR A 94 -9.40 -4.35 -46.11
N GLY A 95 -8.87 -5.15 -45.16
CA GLY A 95 -7.42 -5.35 -45.00
C GLY A 95 -6.70 -4.17 -44.36
N GLU A 96 -7.42 -3.22 -43.77
CA GLU A 96 -6.86 -2.06 -43.07
C GLU A 96 -6.43 -2.38 -41.63
N THR A 97 -5.64 -1.49 -41.03
CA THR A 97 -5.24 -1.57 -39.62
C THR A 97 -6.36 -1.00 -38.76
N ALA A 98 -6.77 -1.76 -37.74
CA ALA A 98 -7.71 -1.29 -36.71
C ALA A 98 -6.97 -0.86 -35.44
N THR A 99 -7.40 0.25 -34.83
CA THR A 99 -6.88 0.67 -33.52
C THR A 99 -7.93 0.40 -32.45
N VAL A 100 -7.49 -0.28 -31.39
CA VAL A 100 -8.31 -0.52 -30.20
C VAL A 100 -7.85 0.47 -29.12
N HIS A 101 -8.75 1.37 -28.74
CA HIS A 101 -8.54 2.33 -27.65
C HIS A 101 -9.09 1.76 -26.36
N GLU A 102 -8.28 1.76 -25.33
CA GLU A 102 -8.67 1.33 -24.00
C GLU A 102 -8.20 2.34 -22.94
N ASP A 103 -9.17 2.95 -22.27
CA ASP A 103 -8.95 3.92 -21.21
C ASP A 103 -9.15 3.28 -19.86
N TYR A 104 -8.23 3.54 -18.96
CA TYR A 104 -8.23 3.03 -17.59
C TYR A 104 -8.14 4.17 -16.59
N LEU A 105 -9.01 4.14 -15.58
CA LEU A 105 -9.00 5.09 -14.46
C LEU A 105 -8.53 4.36 -13.21
N LEU A 106 -7.52 4.90 -12.54
CA LEU A 106 -7.13 4.43 -11.21
C LEU A 106 -8.22 4.80 -10.20
N GLN A 107 -8.82 3.80 -9.58
CA GLN A 107 -9.84 3.99 -8.56
C GLN A 107 -9.29 3.73 -7.17
N LYS A 108 -9.68 4.59 -6.25
CA LYS A 108 -9.46 4.45 -4.81
C LYS A 108 -10.74 3.95 -4.17
N ASN A 109 -10.68 2.81 -3.48
CA ASN A 109 -11.81 2.22 -2.79
C ASN A 109 -11.46 1.97 -1.32
N ASN A 110 -12.35 2.33 -0.42
CA ASN A 110 -12.21 1.95 0.97
C ASN A 110 -12.43 0.45 1.10
N GLY A 111 -11.46 -0.23 1.68
CA GLY A 111 -11.52 -1.66 1.93
C GLY A 111 -12.54 -2.04 3.01
N ALA A 112 -12.78 -3.33 3.16
CA ALA A 112 -13.65 -3.86 4.22
C ALA A 112 -13.18 -3.48 5.63
N MET A 113 -11.88 -3.24 5.80
CA MET A 113 -11.24 -2.77 7.05
C MET A 113 -11.11 -1.25 7.06
N TYR A 114 -12.19 -0.50 6.89
CA TYR A 114 -12.14 0.95 6.98
C TYR A 114 -12.60 1.40 8.36
N SER A 115 -11.68 2.08 9.10
CA SER A 115 -11.94 2.64 10.44
C SER A 115 -12.42 1.59 11.45
N ILE A 116 -11.74 0.44 11.52
CA ILE A 116 -12.06 -0.62 12.48
C ILE A 116 -11.12 -0.51 13.69
N ILE A 117 -11.68 -0.59 14.89
CA ILE A 117 -10.88 -0.66 16.11
C ILE A 117 -10.49 -2.11 16.38
N GLY A 118 -9.19 -2.34 16.53
CA GLY A 118 -8.61 -3.64 16.88
C GLY A 118 -7.96 -3.65 18.25
N ASN A 119 -8.01 -4.80 18.92
CA ASN A 119 -7.29 -5.00 20.18
C ASN A 119 -5.89 -5.53 19.90
N VAL A 120 -4.88 -4.89 20.52
CA VAL A 120 -3.49 -5.28 20.40
C VAL A 120 -3.12 -6.28 21.49
N THR A 121 -2.54 -7.39 21.10
CA THR A 121 -2.01 -8.44 21.98
C THR A 121 -0.67 -8.94 21.43
N ASN A 122 0.41 -8.70 22.14
CA ASN A 122 1.75 -9.06 21.67
C ASN A 122 2.02 -8.47 20.27
N ASN A 123 2.36 -9.33 19.29
CA ASN A 123 2.66 -8.95 17.91
C ASN A 123 1.43 -9.06 16.97
N ARG A 124 0.23 -8.83 17.50
CA ARG A 124 -1.02 -9.02 16.76
C ARG A 124 -2.03 -7.93 17.06
N ILE A 125 -2.69 -7.43 16.02
CA ILE A 125 -3.96 -6.69 16.13
C ILE A 125 -5.08 -7.65 15.77
N ASN A 126 -6.05 -7.83 16.66
CA ASN A 126 -7.24 -8.62 16.39
C ASN A 126 -8.40 -7.67 16.06
N LEU A 127 -8.91 -7.78 14.84
CA LEU A 127 -10.04 -7.04 14.33
C LEU A 127 -11.28 -7.91 14.38
N SER A 128 -12.42 -7.33 14.72
CA SER A 128 -13.72 -8.02 14.67
C SER A 128 -14.76 -7.08 14.08
N LYS A 129 -15.48 -7.55 13.06
CA LYS A 129 -16.57 -6.83 12.41
C LYS A 129 -17.57 -7.85 11.85
N ASP A 130 -18.86 -7.66 12.11
CA ASP A 130 -19.96 -8.44 11.52
C ASP A 130 -19.75 -9.97 11.60
N ASN A 131 -19.37 -10.47 12.80
CA ASN A 131 -19.03 -11.87 13.06
C ASN A 131 -17.80 -12.42 12.31
N THR A 132 -17.06 -11.57 11.62
CA THR A 132 -15.79 -11.91 10.98
C THR A 132 -14.65 -11.45 11.86
N THR A 133 -13.65 -12.31 12.08
CA THR A 133 -12.43 -11.98 12.78
C THR A 133 -11.25 -12.01 11.82
N MET A 134 -10.38 -11.03 11.94
CA MET A 134 -9.15 -10.95 11.16
C MET A 134 -7.99 -10.56 12.09
N SER A 135 -6.78 -10.99 11.77
CA SER A 135 -5.60 -10.62 12.53
C SER A 135 -4.54 -10.01 11.63
N ILE A 136 -3.93 -8.95 12.13
CA ILE A 136 -2.72 -8.34 11.55
C ILE A 136 -1.55 -8.77 12.43
N LEU A 137 -0.59 -9.48 11.86
CA LEU A 137 0.60 -9.95 12.54
C LEU A 137 1.78 -9.04 12.22
N TYR A 138 2.52 -8.62 13.24
CA TYR A 138 3.76 -7.88 13.07
C TYR A 138 4.96 -8.83 13.11
N ASN A 139 5.77 -8.81 12.06
CA ASN A 139 7.04 -9.52 11.99
C ASN A 139 8.17 -8.56 12.36
N GLU A 140 8.72 -8.72 13.56
CA GLU A 140 9.79 -7.86 14.07
C GLU A 140 11.09 -8.00 13.27
N LYS A 141 11.37 -9.20 12.75
CA LYS A 141 12.62 -9.47 12.02
C LYS A 141 12.72 -8.67 10.73
N ASP A 142 11.61 -8.57 10.01
CA ASP A 142 11.58 -7.98 8.67
C ASP A 142 10.88 -6.61 8.66
N ASN A 143 10.36 -6.15 9.82
CA ASN A 143 9.56 -4.95 9.97
C ASN A 143 8.42 -4.92 8.94
N THR A 144 7.60 -5.97 8.94
CA THR A 144 6.47 -6.12 8.01
C THR A 144 5.20 -6.47 8.77
N LEU A 145 4.05 -6.23 8.15
CA LEU A 145 2.78 -6.76 8.60
C LEU A 145 2.33 -7.90 7.70
N LEU A 146 1.70 -8.90 8.29
CA LEU A 146 1.07 -10.00 7.57
C LEU A 146 -0.43 -10.02 7.86
N ILE A 147 -1.23 -9.97 6.80
CA ILE A 147 -2.68 -10.15 6.84
C ILE A 147 -2.99 -11.33 5.93
N GLU A 148 -3.49 -12.43 6.51
CA GLU A 148 -3.64 -13.70 5.79
C GLU A 148 -2.30 -14.12 5.15
N ASN A 149 -2.20 -14.03 3.82
CA ASN A 149 -0.97 -14.37 3.08
C ASN A 149 -0.33 -13.13 2.43
N ILE A 150 -0.82 -11.94 2.71
CA ILE A 150 -0.35 -10.69 2.10
C ILE A 150 0.61 -9.99 3.04
N VAL A 151 1.83 -9.72 2.55
CA VAL A 151 2.88 -9.01 3.30
C VAL A 151 2.81 -7.53 2.97
N PHE A 152 2.60 -6.71 4.00
CA PHE A 152 2.64 -5.26 3.93
C PHE A 152 4.00 -4.75 4.40
N ARG A 153 4.57 -3.80 3.67
CA ARG A 153 5.81 -3.11 4.00
C ARG A 153 5.52 -1.65 4.32
N LYS A 154 6.34 -1.05 5.18
CA LYS A 154 6.19 0.37 5.54
C LYS A 154 6.21 1.22 4.28
N LYS A 155 5.29 2.19 4.20
CA LYS A 155 5.28 3.20 3.13
C LYS A 155 6.52 4.09 3.24
N SER A 156 7.16 4.35 2.12
CA SER A 156 8.32 5.22 1.96
C SER A 156 8.36 5.72 0.52
N ASP A 157 9.30 6.60 0.19
CA ASP A 157 9.48 7.07 -1.20
C ASP A 157 9.77 5.90 -2.15
N ASP A 158 10.53 4.90 -1.69
CA ASP A 158 10.85 3.69 -2.46
C ASP A 158 9.75 2.62 -2.42
N ASN A 159 8.73 2.80 -1.60
CA ASN A 159 7.62 1.86 -1.44
C ASN A 159 6.30 2.63 -1.31
N SER A 160 5.85 3.16 -2.42
CA SER A 160 4.63 3.94 -2.58
C SER A 160 3.74 3.34 -3.66
N ILE A 161 2.52 3.84 -3.81
CA ILE A 161 1.59 3.39 -4.84
C ILE A 161 2.20 3.58 -6.23
N GLN A 162 2.84 4.74 -6.46
CA GLN A 162 3.48 5.12 -7.73
C GLN A 162 4.47 4.07 -8.24
N LYS A 163 5.16 3.39 -7.33
CA LYS A 163 6.12 2.32 -7.67
C LYS A 163 5.47 1.16 -8.44
N TYR A 164 4.23 0.86 -8.12
CA TYR A 164 3.52 -0.32 -8.64
C TYR A 164 2.68 -0.03 -9.88
N LEU A 165 2.42 1.25 -10.18
CA LEU A 165 1.61 1.63 -11.35
C LEU A 165 2.13 1.06 -12.67
N PRO A 166 3.44 1.13 -13.00
CA PRO A 166 3.94 0.58 -14.25
C PRO A 166 3.66 -0.91 -14.41
N GLU A 167 3.82 -1.71 -13.33
CA GLU A 167 3.55 -3.14 -13.37
C GLU A 167 2.06 -3.41 -13.55
N MET A 168 1.19 -2.65 -12.87
CA MET A 168 -0.26 -2.75 -13.02
C MET A 168 -0.70 -2.42 -14.46
N GLN A 169 -0.14 -1.37 -15.04
CA GLN A 169 -0.43 -0.94 -16.41
C GLN A 169 0.00 -1.99 -17.43
N GLU A 170 1.23 -2.52 -17.30
CA GLU A 170 1.74 -3.56 -18.21
C GLU A 170 0.94 -4.86 -18.13
N MET A 171 0.45 -5.23 -16.95
CA MET A 171 -0.45 -6.38 -16.79
C MET A 171 -1.76 -6.19 -17.55
N LEU A 172 -2.37 -5.00 -17.45
CA LEU A 172 -3.63 -4.69 -18.13
C LEU A 172 -3.43 -4.68 -19.65
N LYS A 173 -2.38 -4.03 -20.14
CA LYS A 173 -2.03 -4.06 -21.58
C LYS A 173 -1.87 -5.49 -22.08
N SER A 174 -1.07 -6.29 -21.36
CA SER A 174 -0.82 -7.69 -21.75
C SER A 174 -2.10 -8.52 -21.75
N ALA A 175 -2.95 -8.37 -20.74
CA ALA A 175 -4.22 -9.07 -20.65
C ALA A 175 -5.19 -8.67 -21.77
N SER A 176 -5.26 -7.39 -22.12
CA SER A 176 -6.08 -6.90 -23.21
C SER A 176 -5.60 -7.43 -24.56
N ILE A 177 -4.29 -7.32 -24.83
CA ILE A 177 -3.69 -7.82 -26.07
C ILE A 177 -3.96 -9.32 -26.21
N GLU A 178 -3.77 -10.11 -25.17
CA GLU A 178 -3.98 -11.56 -25.21
C GLU A 178 -5.45 -11.91 -25.45
N LYS A 179 -6.38 -11.24 -24.76
CA LYS A 179 -7.81 -11.39 -24.97
C LYS A 179 -8.21 -11.10 -26.43
N ASN A 180 -7.68 -10.04 -27.02
CA ASN A 180 -7.95 -9.67 -28.40
C ASN A 180 -7.33 -10.67 -29.39
N LYS A 181 -6.12 -11.15 -29.16
CA LYS A 181 -5.50 -12.22 -29.96
C LYS A 181 -6.34 -13.50 -29.93
N GLU A 182 -6.79 -13.93 -28.77
CA GLU A 182 -7.65 -15.11 -28.62
C GLU A 182 -8.96 -14.94 -29.41
N TYR A 183 -9.60 -13.76 -29.29
CA TYR A 183 -10.81 -13.43 -30.03
C TYR A 183 -10.60 -13.47 -31.56
N MET A 184 -9.45 -13.03 -32.05
CA MET A 184 -9.16 -12.96 -33.48
C MET A 184 -8.69 -14.30 -34.07
N LYS A 185 -8.21 -15.24 -33.24
CA LYS A 185 -7.60 -16.52 -33.66
C LYS A 185 -8.45 -17.34 -34.62
N ASN A 186 -9.76 -17.28 -34.48
CA ASN A 186 -10.71 -18.09 -35.25
C ASN A 186 -11.33 -17.34 -36.45
N ARG A 187 -10.77 -16.18 -36.84
CA ARG A 187 -11.31 -15.37 -37.94
C ARG A 187 -10.52 -15.59 -39.23
N MET A 188 -11.25 -15.72 -40.36
CA MET A 188 -10.64 -15.98 -41.67
C MET A 188 -9.73 -14.83 -42.15
N ASN A 189 -10.13 -13.58 -41.90
CA ASN A 189 -9.35 -12.41 -42.24
C ASN A 189 -8.95 -11.69 -40.94
N GLN A 190 -7.68 -11.77 -40.56
CA GLN A 190 -7.17 -11.13 -39.36
C GLN A 190 -6.64 -9.72 -39.74
N PRO A 191 -7.29 -8.63 -39.27
CA PRO A 191 -6.73 -7.29 -39.44
C PRO A 191 -5.48 -7.15 -38.59
N THR A 192 -4.62 -6.22 -38.97
CA THR A 192 -3.56 -5.76 -38.10
C THR A 192 -4.19 -4.89 -37.01
N ILE A 193 -4.02 -5.28 -35.73
CA ILE A 193 -4.55 -4.53 -34.60
C ILE A 193 -3.43 -3.76 -33.93
N GLN A 194 -3.64 -2.47 -33.79
CA GLN A 194 -2.84 -1.59 -32.95
C GLN A 194 -3.62 -1.31 -31.67
N PHE A 195 -2.91 -1.17 -30.55
CA PHE A 195 -3.50 -0.84 -29.26
C PHE A 195 -3.01 0.53 -28.83
N ASP A 196 -3.95 1.32 -28.34
CA ASP A 196 -3.71 2.61 -27.72
C ASP A 196 -4.31 2.57 -26.32
N PHE A 197 -3.46 2.74 -25.29
CA PHE A 197 -3.83 2.63 -23.89
C PHE A 197 -3.63 3.96 -23.20
N THR A 198 -4.68 4.45 -22.55
CA THR A 198 -4.63 5.63 -21.68
C THR A 198 -4.82 5.21 -20.23
N PHE A 199 -3.98 5.76 -19.33
CA PHE A 199 -4.09 5.53 -17.89
C PHE A 199 -4.22 6.86 -17.17
N ASP A 200 -5.32 7.06 -16.47
CA ASP A 200 -5.58 8.24 -15.64
C ASP A 200 -5.28 7.94 -14.18
N ASP A 201 -4.19 8.51 -13.68
CA ASP A 201 -3.70 8.37 -12.30
C ASP A 201 -3.95 9.64 -11.48
N SER A 202 -4.72 10.60 -11.99
CA SER A 202 -4.94 11.94 -11.39
C SER A 202 -5.48 11.91 -9.96
N ILE A 203 -6.08 10.79 -9.55
CA ILE A 203 -6.54 10.60 -8.17
C ILE A 203 -5.39 10.68 -7.14
N LEU A 204 -4.15 10.40 -7.55
CA LEU A 204 -2.97 10.46 -6.68
C LEU A 204 -2.46 11.88 -6.48
N ASP A 205 -2.77 12.81 -7.38
CA ASP A 205 -2.35 14.21 -7.29
C ASP A 205 -3.03 14.96 -6.13
N ASN A 206 -4.17 14.42 -5.67
CA ASN A 206 -4.96 14.99 -4.57
C ASN A 206 -4.61 14.37 -3.19
N VAL A 207 -3.59 13.53 -3.13
CA VAL A 207 -3.13 12.86 -1.89
C VAL A 207 -1.81 13.50 -1.47
N GLN A 208 -1.86 14.78 -1.05
CA GLN A 208 -0.79 15.48 -0.33
C GLN A 208 -1.17 15.67 1.13
#